data_0bf95cae83274bb5ad57a01229c0e020
#
_entry.id   0bf95cae83274bb5ad57a01229c0e020
#
_cell.length_a   1.000
_cell.length_b   1.000
_cell.length_c   1.000
_cell.angle_alpha   90.00
_cell.angle_beta   90.00
_cell.angle_gamma   90.00
#
_symmetry.space_group_name_H-M   'P 1'
#
loop_
_entity.id
_entity.type
_entity.pdbx_description
1 polymer ?
#
loop_
_entity_poly.entity_id
_entity_poly.type
_entity_poly.pdbx_seq_one_letter_code
_entity_poly.pdbx_strand_id
1 'polypeptide(L)'
;MKKAYFSKRIYKIDVPHEMVDALAETIETFNQAKRFAFQMIVREKRWNRKIYTDSLHLVLKRNYQLNDYYANSAAQEAKALFTGLMELQKLYEKQIQEKIKKLKKKLKQERTKLTNLRKIKQSCVKGKLTFPKNTRLAKHNNLISLSRKKDTLIWLNEYLFEHQYLDVQMKRIQATIGLLTHRQYRLNQKLTSYKTHIPSAVFGSKKLFRSQFTTREFVRNHDKWKTFFSRARNKQLILSGRKDAKHGNFVFQYVPETKGLWMTTSSGKTLMFPAVTFPYGQEVIEKVITTQLQCKNKKKHGKPIAWAVEDHGEYYIVKCLVDVPENPHTNYSTSDGVIGVDCNLEHFAWANVTKDGNYKGSGALVFSIMGKSTGQITKIIEVEAIRLVDLAERYNKPIVIEKLDTTQSKTGNRYGNKHANRMRSMFAYEKMTSAILNRADKRGVAVFQVNPAYTSISGKMKYMRKFGISIHQSAAFTIGRRGLGYKEKVPGVLQPYIPKKDAHHWSHWHQLNNRLDIRTHHFYQLYDVDQPKEVLQIERLHLFENEKKKLAKRFA
;
A
#
# COMPACT_ATOMS: atom_id res chain seq x y z
N MET A 1 21.64 -1.08 5.79
CA MET A 1 20.53 -1.05 4.81
C MET A 1 21.06 -0.92 3.39
N LYS A 2 20.59 -1.75 2.43
CA LYS A 2 21.04 -1.65 1.01
C LYS A 2 20.39 -0.45 0.35
N LYS A 3 21.18 0.48 -0.17
CA LYS A 3 20.73 1.67 -0.92
C LYS A 3 21.25 1.62 -2.35
N ALA A 4 20.45 2.06 -3.30
CA ALA A 4 20.81 2.17 -4.71
C ALA A 4 20.97 3.66 -5.08
N TYR A 5 22.08 4.00 -5.66
CA TYR A 5 22.40 5.33 -6.17
C TYR A 5 22.49 5.29 -7.69
N PHE A 6 21.99 6.33 -8.34
CA PHE A 6 21.87 6.42 -9.79
C PHE A 6 22.81 7.49 -10.33
N SER A 7 23.55 7.18 -11.39
CA SER A 7 24.41 8.14 -12.05
C SER A 7 23.61 9.21 -12.82
N LYS A 8 24.29 10.28 -13.22
CA LYS A 8 23.84 11.11 -14.35
C LYS A 8 23.69 10.25 -15.61
N ARG A 9 22.99 10.76 -16.60
CA ARG A 9 22.89 10.13 -17.92
C ARG A 9 24.24 10.12 -18.60
N ILE A 10 24.62 9.00 -19.18
CA ILE A 10 25.81 8.82 -19.99
C ILE A 10 25.31 8.61 -21.41
N TYR A 11 25.41 9.63 -22.24
CA TYR A 11 24.91 9.54 -23.61
C TYR A 11 25.78 8.64 -24.46
N LYS A 12 25.16 7.84 -25.32
CA LYS A 12 25.90 6.89 -26.18
C LYS A 12 26.79 7.60 -27.21
N ILE A 13 26.43 8.83 -27.58
CA ILE A 13 27.23 9.65 -28.47
C ILE A 13 28.58 10.07 -27.85
N ASP A 14 28.65 10.13 -26.51
CA ASP A 14 29.85 10.48 -25.78
C ASP A 14 30.75 9.26 -25.48
N VAL A 15 30.36 8.07 -25.97
CA VAL A 15 31.03 6.80 -25.71
C VAL A 15 31.47 6.19 -27.03
N PRO A 16 32.69 5.59 -27.14
CA PRO A 16 33.16 4.93 -28.34
C PRO A 16 32.17 3.87 -28.85
N HIS A 17 31.95 3.80 -30.16
CA HIS A 17 30.96 2.91 -30.78
C HIS A 17 31.21 1.44 -30.45
N GLU A 18 32.46 1.02 -30.49
CA GLU A 18 32.88 -0.32 -30.10
C GLU A 18 32.49 -0.70 -28.66
N MET A 19 32.52 0.28 -27.78
CA MET A 19 32.10 0.10 -26.39
C MET A 19 30.58 -0.06 -26.27
N VAL A 20 29.81 0.70 -27.07
CA VAL A 20 28.34 0.60 -27.12
C VAL A 20 27.94 -0.80 -27.58
N ASP A 21 28.58 -1.32 -28.64
CA ASP A 21 28.27 -2.62 -29.20
C ASP A 21 28.67 -3.76 -28.25
N ALA A 22 29.86 -3.71 -27.67
CA ALA A 22 30.35 -4.73 -26.73
C ALA A 22 29.48 -4.78 -25.45
N LEU A 23 28.99 -3.61 -24.99
CA LEU A 23 28.08 -3.54 -23.87
C LEU A 23 26.69 -4.07 -24.22
N ALA A 24 26.16 -3.76 -25.40
CA ALA A 24 24.89 -4.26 -25.89
C ALA A 24 24.89 -5.80 -25.98
N GLU A 25 25.93 -6.39 -26.56
CA GLU A 25 26.14 -7.83 -26.62
C GLU A 25 26.20 -8.48 -25.21
N THR A 26 26.97 -7.87 -24.31
CA THR A 26 27.07 -8.32 -22.91
C THR A 26 25.74 -8.30 -22.20
N ILE A 27 24.96 -7.21 -22.34
CA ILE A 27 23.63 -7.08 -21.74
C ILE A 27 22.68 -8.13 -22.33
N GLU A 28 22.72 -8.36 -23.63
CA GLU A 28 21.86 -9.33 -24.29
C GLU A 28 22.16 -10.76 -23.85
N THR A 29 23.43 -11.17 -23.89
CA THR A 29 23.89 -12.51 -23.47
C THR A 29 23.55 -12.78 -22.01
N PHE A 30 23.78 -11.83 -21.12
CA PHE A 30 23.39 -11.92 -19.71
C PHE A 30 21.88 -12.12 -19.53
N ASN A 31 21.07 -11.36 -20.26
CA ASN A 31 19.61 -11.50 -20.15
C ASN A 31 19.07 -12.77 -20.80
N GLN A 32 19.73 -13.31 -21.84
CA GLN A 32 19.43 -14.62 -22.39
C GLN A 32 19.71 -15.72 -21.35
N ALA A 33 20.87 -15.68 -20.72
CA ALA A 33 21.25 -16.61 -19.65
C ALA A 33 20.30 -16.53 -18.46
N LYS A 34 19.92 -15.33 -18.03
CA LYS A 34 18.94 -15.10 -16.96
C LYS A 34 17.57 -15.69 -17.29
N ARG A 35 17.07 -15.50 -18.51
CA ARG A 35 15.79 -16.09 -18.97
C ARG A 35 15.83 -17.60 -19.00
N PHE A 36 16.91 -18.18 -19.50
CA PHE A 36 17.11 -19.62 -19.47
C PHE A 36 17.12 -20.14 -18.04
N ALA A 37 17.91 -19.54 -17.15
CA ALA A 37 17.96 -19.89 -15.74
C ALA A 37 16.56 -19.85 -15.08
N PHE A 38 15.79 -18.80 -15.34
CA PHE A 38 14.42 -18.69 -14.84
C PHE A 38 13.52 -19.84 -15.35
N GLN A 39 13.60 -20.17 -16.63
CA GLN A 39 12.83 -21.28 -17.19
C GLN A 39 13.22 -22.62 -16.55
N MET A 40 14.51 -22.84 -16.29
CA MET A 40 14.97 -24.05 -15.61
C MET A 40 14.41 -24.15 -14.19
N ILE A 41 14.49 -23.08 -13.41
CA ILE A 41 13.92 -23.04 -12.05
C ILE A 41 12.40 -23.33 -12.08
N VAL A 42 11.67 -22.77 -13.04
CA VAL A 42 10.22 -23.02 -13.21
C VAL A 42 9.95 -24.48 -13.56
N ARG A 43 10.74 -25.06 -14.48
CA ARG A 43 10.61 -26.47 -14.92
C ARG A 43 10.94 -27.43 -13.77
N GLU A 44 12.04 -27.23 -13.07
CA GLU A 44 12.43 -28.05 -11.91
C GLU A 44 11.35 -28.01 -10.82
N LYS A 45 10.79 -26.83 -10.55
CA LYS A 45 9.67 -26.69 -9.61
C LYS A 45 8.42 -27.42 -10.09
N ARG A 46 8.14 -27.40 -11.39
CA ARG A 46 6.97 -28.07 -11.99
C ARG A 46 7.08 -29.58 -11.94
N TRP A 47 8.26 -30.09 -12.24
CA TRP A 47 8.50 -31.54 -12.30
C TRP A 47 8.97 -32.13 -10.97
N ASN A 48 9.19 -31.27 -9.96
CA ASN A 48 9.72 -31.62 -8.65
C ASN A 48 11.02 -32.47 -8.74
N ARG A 49 11.85 -32.18 -9.72
CA ARG A 49 13.15 -32.84 -9.94
C ARG A 49 14.16 -31.86 -10.54
N LYS A 50 15.45 -32.11 -10.27
CA LYS A 50 16.52 -31.39 -10.94
C LYS A 50 16.60 -31.84 -12.42
N ILE A 51 16.89 -30.89 -13.31
CA ILE A 51 17.04 -31.13 -14.75
C ILE A 51 18.50 -31.39 -15.07
N TYR A 52 19.40 -30.71 -14.41
CA TYR A 52 20.85 -30.89 -14.56
C TYR A 52 21.47 -31.41 -13.27
N THR A 53 22.51 -32.24 -13.42
CA THR A 53 23.36 -32.68 -12.30
C THR A 53 24.25 -31.55 -11.82
N ASP A 54 24.76 -30.73 -12.74
CA ASP A 54 25.57 -29.56 -12.45
C ASP A 54 24.73 -28.44 -11.82
N SER A 55 25.38 -27.57 -11.05
CA SER A 55 24.77 -26.36 -10.54
C SER A 55 24.42 -25.40 -11.69
N LEU A 56 23.32 -24.67 -11.54
CA LEU A 56 22.75 -23.82 -12.59
C LEU A 56 23.77 -22.83 -13.19
N HIS A 57 24.66 -22.25 -12.36
CA HIS A 57 25.67 -21.30 -12.86
C HIS A 57 26.72 -22.00 -13.78
N LEU A 58 27.08 -23.24 -13.53
CA LEU A 58 27.98 -23.98 -14.42
C LEU A 58 27.34 -24.30 -15.77
N VAL A 59 26.03 -24.61 -15.75
CA VAL A 59 25.27 -24.81 -16.99
C VAL A 59 25.22 -23.49 -17.80
N LEU A 60 25.00 -22.36 -17.13
CA LEU A 60 25.00 -21.06 -17.82
C LEU A 60 26.37 -20.68 -18.35
N LYS A 61 27.42 -20.92 -17.59
CA LYS A 61 28.80 -20.69 -18.03
C LYS A 61 29.09 -21.43 -19.33
N ARG A 62 28.74 -22.71 -19.41
CA ARG A 62 28.96 -23.55 -20.58
C ARG A 62 28.12 -23.13 -21.79
N ASN A 63 26.81 -22.89 -21.57
CA ASN A 63 25.89 -22.65 -22.69
C ASN A 63 26.02 -21.26 -23.30
N TYR A 64 26.44 -20.25 -22.51
CA TYR A 64 26.53 -18.85 -22.92
C TYR A 64 27.97 -18.31 -22.93
N GLN A 65 28.97 -19.17 -22.71
CA GLN A 65 30.38 -18.80 -22.63
C GLN A 65 30.67 -17.64 -21.65
N LEU A 66 29.89 -17.60 -20.56
CA LEU A 66 30.01 -16.57 -19.53
C LEU A 66 31.13 -16.94 -18.54
N ASN A 67 31.80 -15.93 -18.00
CA ASN A 67 32.65 -16.17 -16.85
C ASN A 67 31.78 -16.46 -15.59
N ASP A 68 32.40 -17.00 -14.55
CA ASP A 68 31.71 -17.41 -13.32
C ASP A 68 30.88 -16.27 -12.68
N TYR A 69 31.34 -15.06 -12.83
CA TYR A 69 30.71 -13.89 -12.22
C TYR A 69 29.38 -13.53 -12.87
N TYR A 70 29.37 -13.48 -14.22
CA TYR A 70 28.17 -13.25 -15.00
C TYR A 70 27.18 -14.40 -14.86
N ALA A 71 27.68 -15.65 -14.97
CA ALA A 71 26.83 -16.82 -14.85
C ALA A 71 26.16 -16.92 -13.47
N ASN A 72 26.92 -16.70 -12.41
CA ASN A 72 26.38 -16.71 -11.04
C ASN A 72 25.38 -15.54 -10.81
N SER A 73 25.68 -14.33 -11.29
CA SER A 73 24.78 -13.19 -11.17
C SER A 73 23.47 -13.42 -11.94
N ALA A 74 23.52 -13.99 -13.15
CA ALA A 74 22.34 -14.33 -13.93
C ALA A 74 21.47 -15.41 -13.23
N ALA A 75 22.10 -16.42 -12.63
CA ALA A 75 21.41 -17.45 -11.85
C ALA A 75 20.75 -16.85 -10.58
N GLN A 76 21.45 -15.99 -9.87
CA GLN A 76 20.92 -15.31 -8.67
C GLN A 76 19.75 -14.38 -9.01
N GLU A 77 19.85 -13.60 -10.08
CA GLU A 77 18.76 -12.73 -10.56
C GLU A 77 17.52 -13.55 -10.93
N ALA A 78 17.70 -14.67 -11.64
CA ALA A 78 16.60 -15.57 -11.98
C ALA A 78 15.94 -16.17 -10.74
N LYS A 79 16.72 -16.59 -9.75
CA LYS A 79 16.23 -17.13 -8.47
C LYS A 79 15.51 -16.05 -7.65
N ALA A 80 16.05 -14.85 -7.58
CA ALA A 80 15.43 -13.72 -6.88
C ALA A 80 14.08 -13.35 -7.50
N LEU A 81 14.01 -13.29 -8.85
CA LEU A 81 12.77 -13.06 -9.58
C LEU A 81 11.73 -14.14 -9.28
N PHE A 82 12.11 -15.41 -9.33
CA PHE A 82 11.21 -16.52 -9.03
C PHE A 82 10.68 -16.46 -7.59
N THR A 83 11.57 -16.23 -6.62
CA THR A 83 11.21 -16.07 -5.21
C THR A 83 10.25 -14.90 -5.00
N GLY A 84 10.54 -13.75 -5.61
CA GLY A 84 9.65 -12.57 -5.54
C GLY A 84 8.26 -12.85 -6.13
N LEU A 85 8.16 -13.60 -7.22
CA LEU A 85 6.88 -14.00 -7.80
C LEU A 85 6.12 -14.98 -6.88
N MET A 86 6.80 -15.89 -6.21
CA MET A 86 6.19 -16.79 -5.22
C MET A 86 5.64 -16.01 -4.01
N GLU A 87 6.37 -15.04 -3.50
CA GLU A 87 5.90 -14.18 -2.41
C GLU A 87 4.68 -13.35 -2.83
N LEU A 88 4.70 -12.80 -4.04
CA LEU A 88 3.57 -12.07 -4.61
C LEU A 88 2.34 -12.97 -4.76
N GLN A 89 2.52 -14.21 -5.15
CA GLN A 89 1.45 -15.21 -5.23
C GLN A 89 0.83 -15.46 -3.87
N LYS A 90 1.62 -15.68 -2.81
CA LYS A 90 1.13 -15.83 -1.43
C LYS A 90 0.30 -14.61 -0.98
N LEU A 91 0.75 -13.41 -1.34
CA LEU A 91 0.00 -12.18 -1.05
C LEU A 91 -1.36 -12.18 -1.75
N TYR A 92 -1.42 -12.57 -3.04
CA TYR A 92 -2.67 -12.67 -3.78
C TYR A 92 -3.61 -13.74 -3.23
N GLU A 93 -3.09 -14.88 -2.80
CA GLU A 93 -3.86 -15.92 -2.11
C GLU A 93 -4.53 -15.37 -0.86
N LYS A 94 -3.77 -14.71 0.01
CA LYS A 94 -4.28 -14.06 1.23
C LYS A 94 -5.39 -13.04 0.91
N GLN A 95 -5.18 -12.20 -0.10
CA GLN A 95 -6.18 -11.23 -0.54
C GLN A 95 -7.47 -11.89 -1.04
N ILE A 96 -7.39 -13.03 -1.74
CA ILE A 96 -8.56 -13.76 -2.22
C ILE A 96 -9.29 -14.42 -1.04
N GLN A 97 -8.58 -15.01 -0.09
CA GLN A 97 -9.16 -15.59 1.12
C GLN A 97 -9.96 -14.55 1.92
N GLU A 98 -9.41 -13.34 2.10
CA GLU A 98 -10.13 -12.24 2.76
C GLU A 98 -11.39 -11.81 1.99
N LYS A 99 -11.33 -11.78 0.65
CA LYS A 99 -12.52 -11.52 -0.19
C LYS A 99 -13.60 -12.58 0.00
N ILE A 100 -13.21 -13.85 0.04
CA ILE A 100 -14.12 -14.97 0.28
C ILE A 100 -14.75 -14.86 1.67
N LYS A 101 -13.97 -14.55 2.71
CA LYS A 101 -14.47 -14.36 4.08
C LYS A 101 -15.52 -13.26 4.18
N LYS A 102 -15.25 -12.09 3.57
CA LYS A 102 -16.22 -10.97 3.50
C LYS A 102 -17.49 -11.37 2.73
N LEU A 103 -17.34 -12.11 1.64
CA LEU A 103 -18.45 -12.58 0.83
C LEU A 103 -19.34 -13.59 1.57
N LYS A 104 -18.73 -14.55 2.29
CA LYS A 104 -19.44 -15.52 3.15
C LYS A 104 -20.29 -14.80 4.21
N LYS A 105 -19.72 -13.75 4.86
CA LYS A 105 -20.46 -12.93 5.84
C LYS A 105 -21.68 -12.26 5.19
N LYS A 106 -21.53 -11.67 3.99
CA LYS A 106 -22.62 -11.04 3.26
C LYS A 106 -23.68 -12.05 2.85
N LEU A 107 -23.29 -13.21 2.33
CA LEU A 107 -24.21 -14.31 2.00
C LEU A 107 -25.03 -14.76 3.21
N LYS A 108 -24.39 -14.92 4.39
CA LYS A 108 -25.11 -15.26 5.63
C LYS A 108 -26.16 -14.20 5.95
N GLN A 109 -25.83 -12.91 5.83
CA GLN A 109 -26.77 -11.81 6.08
C GLN A 109 -27.96 -11.84 5.12
N GLU A 110 -27.74 -12.01 3.81
CA GLU A 110 -28.82 -12.07 2.82
C GLU A 110 -29.69 -13.32 3.00
N ARG A 111 -29.10 -14.47 3.33
CA ARG A 111 -29.87 -15.69 3.66
C ARG A 111 -30.74 -15.50 4.90
N THR A 112 -30.23 -14.89 5.96
CA THR A 112 -31.03 -14.57 7.16
C THR A 112 -32.20 -13.65 6.83
N LYS A 113 -31.98 -12.61 5.99
CA LYS A 113 -33.07 -11.72 5.52
C LYS A 113 -34.13 -12.52 4.77
N LEU A 114 -33.74 -13.37 3.84
CA LEU A 114 -34.67 -14.21 3.07
C LEU A 114 -35.48 -15.13 3.99
N THR A 115 -34.83 -15.75 4.97
CA THR A 115 -35.52 -16.62 5.96
C THR A 115 -36.54 -15.82 6.76
N ASN A 116 -36.19 -14.59 7.18
CA ASN A 116 -37.13 -13.71 7.90
C ASN A 116 -38.34 -13.33 7.02
N LEU A 117 -38.12 -12.94 5.76
CA LEU A 117 -39.21 -12.62 4.84
C LEU A 117 -40.11 -13.84 4.56
N ARG A 118 -39.56 -15.05 4.42
CA ARG A 118 -40.32 -16.28 4.29
C ARG A 118 -41.21 -16.56 5.51
N LYS A 119 -40.68 -16.36 6.74
CA LYS A 119 -41.47 -16.48 7.98
C LYS A 119 -42.63 -15.48 8.01
N ILE A 120 -42.38 -14.24 7.61
CA ILE A 120 -43.45 -13.22 7.50
C ILE A 120 -44.51 -13.67 6.49
N LYS A 121 -44.10 -14.11 5.30
CA LYS A 121 -45.04 -14.57 4.28
C LYS A 121 -45.88 -15.77 4.76
N GLN A 122 -45.25 -16.73 5.44
CA GLN A 122 -45.98 -17.86 6.05
C GLN A 122 -47.00 -17.41 7.11
N SER A 123 -46.67 -16.33 7.85
CA SER A 123 -47.61 -15.78 8.84
C SER A 123 -48.79 -15.03 8.19
N CYS A 124 -48.59 -14.42 7.02
CA CYS A 124 -49.68 -13.86 6.21
C CYS A 124 -50.65 -14.95 5.78
N VAL A 125 -50.13 -16.04 5.19
CA VAL A 125 -50.95 -17.17 4.72
C VAL A 125 -51.78 -17.81 5.87
N LYS A 126 -51.29 -17.79 7.10
CA LYS A 126 -51.96 -18.31 8.29
C LYS A 126 -52.96 -17.31 8.90
N GLY A 127 -53.21 -16.15 8.30
CA GLY A 127 -54.10 -15.12 8.82
C GLY A 127 -53.65 -14.41 10.12
N LYS A 128 -52.44 -14.75 10.65
CA LYS A 128 -51.86 -14.13 11.85
C LYS A 128 -50.52 -13.53 11.50
N LEU A 129 -50.52 -12.30 10.96
CA LEU A 129 -49.30 -11.61 10.58
C LEU A 129 -48.38 -11.35 11.80
N THR A 130 -47.18 -11.95 11.77
CA THR A 130 -46.16 -11.79 12.83
C THR A 130 -44.83 -11.34 12.23
N PHE A 131 -44.14 -10.44 12.96
CA PHE A 131 -42.83 -9.97 12.56
C PHE A 131 -41.74 -10.55 13.50
N PRO A 132 -40.69 -11.19 12.96
CA PRO A 132 -39.54 -11.63 13.75
C PRO A 132 -38.90 -10.46 14.52
N LYS A 133 -38.37 -10.69 15.71
CA LYS A 133 -37.82 -9.67 16.63
C LYS A 133 -36.81 -8.68 16.00
N ASN A 134 -36.15 -9.00 14.92
CA ASN A 134 -35.16 -8.15 14.24
C ASN A 134 -35.65 -7.55 12.93
N THR A 135 -36.95 -7.58 12.64
CA THR A 135 -37.53 -6.91 11.48
C THR A 135 -38.03 -5.53 11.85
N ARG A 136 -37.94 -4.60 10.89
CA ARG A 136 -38.26 -3.18 11.07
C ARG A 136 -39.65 -2.86 10.48
N LEU A 137 -40.55 -3.79 10.66
CA LEU A 137 -41.92 -3.73 10.17
C LEU A 137 -42.84 -3.64 11.39
N ALA A 138 -43.83 -2.79 11.34
CA ALA A 138 -44.85 -2.67 12.37
C ALA A 138 -46.24 -2.71 11.76
N LYS A 139 -47.18 -3.39 12.42
CA LYS A 139 -48.59 -3.41 12.08
C LYS A 139 -49.30 -2.41 13.00
N HIS A 140 -50.08 -1.51 12.41
CA HIS A 140 -50.98 -0.59 13.08
C HIS A 140 -52.35 -0.77 12.49
N ASN A 141 -53.27 -1.34 13.25
CA ASN A 141 -54.60 -1.75 12.78
C ASN A 141 -54.48 -2.71 11.55
N ASN A 142 -55.10 -2.36 10.44
CA ASN A 142 -55.02 -3.15 9.19
C ASN A 142 -53.93 -2.68 8.21
N LEU A 143 -53.03 -1.78 8.67
CA LEU A 143 -51.97 -1.24 7.83
C LEU A 143 -50.61 -1.63 8.35
N ILE A 144 -49.69 -1.87 7.42
CA ILE A 144 -48.26 -2.20 7.70
C ILE A 144 -47.39 -1.02 7.28
N SER A 145 -46.61 -0.52 8.19
CA SER A 145 -45.70 0.57 7.92
C SER A 145 -44.38 0.08 7.34
N LEU A 146 -44.00 0.65 6.21
CA LEU A 146 -42.72 0.43 5.52
C LEU A 146 -41.91 1.72 5.49
N SER A 147 -40.65 1.65 5.88
CA SER A 147 -39.75 2.79 5.78
C SER A 147 -38.90 2.73 4.51
N ARG A 148 -38.94 3.76 3.66
CA ARG A 148 -38.06 3.94 2.48
C ARG A 148 -36.98 4.98 2.73
N LYS A 149 -35.87 4.91 1.99
CA LYS A 149 -34.84 5.95 1.97
C LYS A 149 -35.48 7.29 1.58
N LYS A 150 -35.27 8.35 2.37
CA LYS A 150 -35.79 9.71 2.25
C LYS A 150 -37.10 9.99 3.02
N ASP A 151 -37.13 9.56 4.29
CA ASP A 151 -38.15 10.01 5.28
C ASP A 151 -39.63 9.83 4.87
N THR A 152 -39.91 8.96 3.90
CA THR A 152 -41.29 8.61 3.51
C THR A 152 -41.71 7.30 4.16
N LEU A 153 -42.71 7.37 5.04
CA LEU A 153 -43.43 6.21 5.54
C LEU A 153 -44.47 5.82 4.50
N ILE A 154 -44.42 4.56 4.05
CA ILE A 154 -45.46 4.00 3.18
C ILE A 154 -46.30 3.05 4.01
N TRP A 155 -47.60 3.21 3.95
CA TRP A 155 -48.58 2.34 4.58
C TRP A 155 -49.19 1.43 3.52
N LEU A 156 -49.15 0.14 3.78
CA LEU A 156 -49.70 -0.88 2.87
C LEU A 156 -50.73 -1.73 3.63
N ASN A 157 -51.82 -2.11 2.96
CA ASN A 157 -52.66 -3.19 3.47
C ASN A 157 -51.95 -4.54 3.31
N GLU A 158 -52.46 -5.60 3.96
CA GLU A 158 -51.80 -6.92 3.97
C GLU A 158 -51.62 -7.49 2.55
N TYR A 159 -52.57 -7.30 1.64
CA TYR A 159 -52.48 -7.78 0.25
C TYR A 159 -51.36 -7.07 -0.52
N LEU A 160 -51.32 -5.74 -0.49
CA LEU A 160 -50.28 -4.97 -1.18
C LEU A 160 -48.89 -5.21 -0.54
N PHE A 161 -48.82 -5.39 0.77
CA PHE A 161 -47.61 -5.75 1.47
C PHE A 161 -47.08 -7.10 1.02
N GLU A 162 -47.92 -8.11 0.89
CA GLU A 162 -47.50 -9.42 0.42
C GLU A 162 -47.01 -9.36 -1.04
N HIS A 163 -47.80 -8.84 -1.96
CA HIS A 163 -47.51 -8.93 -3.39
C HIS A 163 -46.52 -7.87 -3.90
N GLN A 164 -46.64 -6.63 -3.44
CA GLN A 164 -45.79 -5.54 -3.93
C GLN A 164 -44.50 -5.38 -3.13
N TYR A 165 -44.45 -5.87 -1.88
CA TYR A 165 -43.25 -5.75 -1.05
C TYR A 165 -42.58 -7.10 -0.80
N LEU A 166 -43.24 -8.06 -0.12
CA LEU A 166 -42.61 -9.32 0.27
C LEU A 166 -42.11 -10.11 -0.93
N ASP A 167 -42.98 -10.35 -1.93
CA ASP A 167 -42.61 -11.14 -3.10
C ASP A 167 -41.49 -10.48 -3.92
N VAL A 168 -41.58 -9.18 -4.10
CA VAL A 168 -40.56 -8.40 -4.82
C VAL A 168 -39.22 -8.43 -4.06
N GLN A 169 -39.23 -8.24 -2.73
CA GLN A 169 -38.02 -8.30 -1.94
C GLN A 169 -37.42 -9.71 -1.90
N MET A 170 -38.26 -10.74 -1.76
CA MET A 170 -37.79 -12.13 -1.77
C MET A 170 -37.13 -12.47 -3.11
N LYS A 171 -37.75 -12.15 -4.26
CA LYS A 171 -37.15 -12.34 -5.59
C LYS A 171 -35.82 -11.60 -5.73
N ARG A 172 -35.76 -10.34 -5.28
CA ARG A 172 -34.53 -9.52 -5.30
C ARG A 172 -33.40 -10.11 -4.45
N ILE A 173 -33.72 -10.59 -3.24
CA ILE A 173 -32.74 -11.18 -2.35
C ILE A 173 -32.27 -12.53 -2.90
N GLN A 174 -33.16 -13.36 -3.46
CA GLN A 174 -32.80 -14.61 -4.12
C GLN A 174 -31.82 -14.38 -5.27
N ALA A 175 -32.13 -13.42 -6.16
CA ALA A 175 -31.22 -13.04 -7.24
C ALA A 175 -29.84 -12.57 -6.70
N THR A 176 -29.84 -11.76 -5.63
CA THR A 176 -28.62 -11.32 -4.97
C THR A 176 -27.81 -12.49 -4.40
N ILE A 177 -28.45 -13.45 -3.75
CA ILE A 177 -27.82 -14.67 -3.23
C ILE A 177 -27.21 -15.47 -4.38
N GLY A 178 -27.94 -15.66 -5.50
CA GLY A 178 -27.42 -16.33 -6.70
C GLY A 178 -26.13 -15.70 -7.21
N LEU A 179 -26.14 -14.38 -7.42
CA LEU A 179 -24.95 -13.63 -7.86
C LEU A 179 -23.77 -13.73 -6.88
N LEU A 180 -24.02 -13.65 -5.57
CA LEU A 180 -22.99 -13.76 -4.55
C LEU A 180 -22.41 -15.18 -4.48
N THR A 181 -23.24 -16.21 -4.63
CA THR A 181 -22.83 -17.62 -4.66
C THR A 181 -21.95 -17.91 -5.88
N HIS A 182 -22.38 -17.46 -7.07
CA HIS A 182 -21.57 -17.59 -8.28
C HIS A 182 -20.22 -16.87 -8.15
N ARG A 183 -20.23 -15.68 -7.57
CA ARG A 183 -18.98 -14.96 -7.30
C ARG A 183 -18.08 -15.71 -6.31
N GLN A 184 -18.62 -16.31 -5.27
CA GLN A 184 -17.87 -17.13 -4.31
C GLN A 184 -17.21 -18.32 -5.02
N TYR A 185 -17.96 -19.01 -5.88
CA TYR A 185 -17.46 -20.11 -6.70
C TYR A 185 -16.25 -19.68 -7.55
N ARG A 186 -16.38 -18.57 -8.31
CA ARG A 186 -15.28 -18.02 -9.12
C ARG A 186 -14.04 -17.63 -8.29
N LEU A 187 -14.24 -17.10 -7.09
CA LEU A 187 -13.12 -16.77 -6.21
C LEU A 187 -12.43 -18.03 -5.66
N ASN A 188 -13.20 -19.07 -5.34
CA ASN A 188 -12.64 -20.36 -4.91
C ASN A 188 -11.83 -20.99 -6.05
N GLN A 189 -12.34 -21.05 -7.27
CA GLN A 189 -11.60 -21.54 -8.44
C GLN A 189 -10.29 -20.76 -8.63
N LYS A 190 -10.37 -19.43 -8.51
CA LYS A 190 -9.18 -18.58 -8.62
C LYS A 190 -8.17 -18.88 -7.50
N LEU A 191 -8.62 -19.11 -6.27
CA LEU A 191 -7.77 -19.49 -5.16
C LEU A 191 -7.07 -20.83 -5.40
N THR A 192 -7.80 -21.83 -5.87
CA THR A 192 -7.24 -23.14 -6.24
C THR A 192 -6.19 -22.98 -7.35
N SER A 193 -6.52 -22.21 -8.41
CA SER A 193 -5.58 -21.92 -9.49
C SER A 193 -4.28 -21.27 -8.98
N TYR A 194 -4.35 -20.31 -8.05
CA TYR A 194 -3.14 -19.74 -7.47
C TYR A 194 -2.32 -20.73 -6.65
N LYS A 195 -2.96 -21.66 -5.94
CA LYS A 195 -2.24 -22.69 -5.15
C LYS A 195 -1.51 -23.73 -6.02
N THR A 196 -2.08 -24.05 -7.17
CA THR A 196 -1.54 -25.08 -8.05
C THR A 196 -0.63 -24.54 -9.17
N HIS A 197 -0.80 -23.27 -9.54
CA HIS A 197 -0.07 -22.66 -10.63
C HIS A 197 1.33 -22.18 -10.18
N ILE A 198 2.35 -22.58 -10.92
CA ILE A 198 3.70 -22.06 -10.74
C ILE A 198 3.80 -20.72 -11.47
N PRO A 199 4.27 -19.65 -10.81
CA PRO A 199 4.32 -18.33 -11.42
C PRO A 199 5.28 -18.31 -12.62
N SER A 200 4.87 -17.60 -13.66
CA SER A 200 5.66 -17.32 -14.85
C SER A 200 5.86 -15.82 -15.03
N ALA A 201 6.96 -15.43 -15.66
CA ALA A 201 7.27 -14.04 -15.96
C ALA A 201 7.31 -13.80 -17.48
N VAL A 202 6.85 -12.63 -17.88
CA VAL A 202 7.09 -12.07 -19.21
C VAL A 202 8.17 -11.01 -19.07
N PHE A 203 9.37 -11.32 -19.54
CA PHE A 203 10.48 -10.37 -19.58
C PHE A 203 10.18 -9.27 -20.60
N GLY A 204 10.43 -8.02 -20.28
CA GLY A 204 10.16 -6.87 -21.13
C GLY A 204 8.80 -6.19 -20.93
N SER A 205 7.90 -6.75 -20.21
CA SER A 205 6.55 -6.31 -19.76
C SER A 205 5.40 -7.04 -20.44
N LYS A 206 4.41 -7.41 -19.64
CA LYS A 206 3.20 -8.09 -20.11
C LYS A 206 2.33 -7.19 -21.01
N LYS A 207 2.37 -5.88 -20.79
CA LYS A 207 1.64 -4.90 -21.61
C LYS A 207 2.24 -4.87 -23.02
N LEU A 208 3.56 -4.74 -23.12
CA LEU A 208 4.27 -4.72 -24.40
C LEU A 208 4.16 -6.07 -25.13
N PHE A 209 4.20 -7.21 -24.40
CA PHE A 209 3.95 -8.52 -25.01
C PHE A 209 2.57 -8.61 -25.64
N ARG A 210 1.53 -8.08 -24.97
CA ARG A 210 0.16 -8.10 -25.51
C ARG A 210 -0.07 -7.10 -26.64
N SER A 211 0.70 -6.03 -26.72
CA SER A 211 0.52 -4.99 -27.73
C SER A 211 0.74 -5.48 -29.15
N GLN A 212 1.48 -6.60 -29.35
CA GLN A 212 1.61 -7.24 -30.66
C GLN A 212 0.26 -7.63 -31.29
N PHE A 213 -0.76 -7.91 -30.44
CA PHE A 213 -2.10 -8.30 -30.90
C PHE A 213 -3.13 -7.16 -30.82
N THR A 214 -2.82 -6.07 -30.14
CA THR A 214 -3.82 -5.03 -29.83
C THR A 214 -3.48 -3.64 -30.38
N THR A 215 -2.22 -3.36 -30.65
CA THR A 215 -1.78 -2.07 -31.19
C THR A 215 -1.67 -2.14 -32.71
N ARG A 216 -2.49 -1.36 -33.45
CA ARG A 216 -2.56 -1.38 -34.92
C ARG A 216 -1.18 -1.34 -35.60
N GLU A 217 -0.29 -0.49 -35.10
CA GLU A 217 1.07 -0.34 -35.61
C GLU A 217 1.88 -1.64 -35.51
N PHE A 218 1.82 -2.33 -34.37
CA PHE A 218 2.54 -3.59 -34.13
C PHE A 218 1.92 -4.80 -34.81
N VAL A 219 0.60 -4.77 -35.04
CA VAL A 219 -0.10 -5.78 -35.85
C VAL A 219 0.31 -5.67 -37.31
N ARG A 220 0.47 -4.44 -37.84
CA ARG A 220 0.91 -4.21 -39.22
C ARG A 220 2.41 -4.43 -39.43
N ASN A 221 3.21 -4.09 -38.44
CA ASN A 221 4.68 -4.23 -38.48
C ASN A 221 5.18 -5.00 -37.26
N HIS A 222 5.20 -6.33 -37.37
CA HIS A 222 5.60 -7.20 -36.28
C HIS A 222 7.10 -7.07 -35.96
N ASP A 223 7.95 -6.76 -36.93
CA ASP A 223 9.39 -6.59 -36.70
C ASP A 223 9.68 -5.33 -35.89
N LYS A 224 8.91 -4.27 -36.07
CA LYS A 224 8.94 -3.12 -35.17
C LYS A 224 8.63 -3.52 -33.74
N TRP A 225 7.58 -4.33 -33.52
CA TRP A 225 7.28 -4.84 -32.18
C TRP A 225 8.42 -5.71 -31.62
N LYS A 226 9.02 -6.61 -32.43
CA LYS A 226 10.16 -7.45 -32.01
C LYS A 226 11.32 -6.58 -31.53
N THR A 227 11.65 -5.51 -32.23
CA THR A 227 12.72 -4.58 -31.86
C THR A 227 12.44 -3.92 -30.50
N PHE A 228 11.23 -3.37 -30.31
CA PHE A 228 10.84 -2.77 -29.04
C PHE A 228 10.80 -3.80 -27.89
N PHE A 229 10.29 -5.00 -28.16
CA PHE A 229 10.21 -6.05 -27.16
C PHE A 229 11.60 -6.60 -26.82
N SER A 230 12.49 -6.78 -27.78
CA SER A 230 13.89 -7.18 -27.54
C SER A 230 14.63 -6.15 -26.69
N ARG A 231 14.52 -4.87 -27.02
CA ARG A 231 15.10 -3.79 -26.20
C ARG A 231 14.55 -3.78 -24.79
N ALA A 232 13.24 -3.93 -24.60
CA ALA A 232 12.62 -3.94 -23.28
C ALA A 232 13.02 -5.14 -22.41
N ARG A 233 13.26 -6.31 -23.01
CA ARG A 233 13.66 -7.53 -22.28
C ARG A 233 15.16 -7.62 -22.01
N ASN A 234 15.98 -6.86 -22.74
CA ASN A 234 17.43 -6.76 -22.60
C ASN A 234 17.88 -5.41 -22.02
N LYS A 235 17.02 -4.75 -21.22
CA LYS A 235 17.23 -3.37 -20.76
C LYS A 235 18.34 -3.23 -19.72
N GLN A 236 18.60 -4.24 -18.90
CA GLN A 236 19.40 -4.08 -17.69
C GLN A 236 20.34 -5.26 -17.46
N LEU A 237 21.57 -4.93 -17.08
CA LEU A 237 22.58 -5.83 -16.52
C LEU A 237 22.75 -5.50 -15.04
N ILE A 238 22.72 -6.51 -14.17
CA ILE A 238 23.01 -6.37 -12.74
C ILE A 238 24.05 -7.41 -12.34
N LEU A 239 25.14 -6.97 -11.72
CA LEU A 239 26.16 -7.85 -11.18
C LEU A 239 26.29 -7.66 -9.67
N SER A 240 26.19 -8.77 -8.95
CA SER A 240 26.27 -8.79 -7.49
C SER A 240 27.67 -8.43 -7.02
N GLY A 241 27.78 -7.69 -5.91
CA GLY A 241 29.04 -7.41 -5.26
C GLY A 241 29.59 -8.61 -4.50
N ARG A 242 30.91 -8.62 -4.30
CA ARG A 242 31.59 -9.58 -3.43
C ARG A 242 32.57 -8.87 -2.49
N LYS A 243 32.50 -9.22 -1.23
CA LYS A 243 33.33 -8.58 -0.19
C LYS A 243 34.84 -8.88 -0.31
N ASP A 244 35.19 -10.03 -0.88
CA ASP A 244 36.56 -10.48 -1.12
C ASP A 244 37.23 -9.81 -2.35
N ALA A 245 36.45 -9.20 -3.24
CA ALA A 245 36.98 -8.49 -4.41
C ALA A 245 37.64 -7.16 -4.00
N LYS A 246 38.75 -6.78 -4.65
CA LYS A 246 39.51 -5.55 -4.38
C LYS A 246 38.60 -4.30 -4.37
N HIS A 247 37.75 -4.15 -5.37
CA HIS A 247 36.80 -3.03 -5.51
C HIS A 247 35.37 -3.38 -5.06
N GLY A 248 35.19 -4.46 -4.25
CA GLY A 248 33.86 -4.95 -3.86
C GLY A 248 33.07 -5.62 -5.01
N ASN A 249 33.67 -5.68 -6.20
CA ASN A 249 33.16 -6.34 -7.42
C ASN A 249 34.34 -6.76 -8.28
N PHE A 250 34.28 -7.90 -8.96
CA PHE A 250 35.37 -8.36 -9.83
C PHE A 250 35.26 -7.82 -11.26
N VAL A 251 34.09 -7.41 -11.67
CA VAL A 251 33.81 -6.94 -13.03
C VAL A 251 33.85 -5.41 -13.09
N PHE A 252 33.29 -4.77 -12.09
CA PHE A 252 33.24 -3.31 -12.03
C PHE A 252 34.30 -2.76 -11.06
N GLN A 253 35.01 -1.73 -11.51
CA GLN A 253 36.03 -1.01 -10.75
C GLN A 253 35.78 0.51 -10.89
N TYR A 254 35.35 1.14 -9.82
CA TYR A 254 35.19 2.59 -9.78
C TYR A 254 36.39 3.24 -9.12
N VAL A 255 36.91 4.27 -9.78
CA VAL A 255 38.05 5.05 -9.32
C VAL A 255 37.55 6.41 -8.85
N PRO A 256 37.50 6.70 -7.54
CA PRO A 256 36.95 7.93 -6.99
C PRO A 256 37.59 9.21 -7.55
N GLU A 257 38.92 9.20 -7.73
CA GLU A 257 39.73 10.35 -8.14
C GLU A 257 39.35 10.84 -9.55
N THR A 258 39.22 9.92 -10.49
CA THR A 258 38.87 10.23 -11.90
C THR A 258 37.37 10.13 -12.15
N LYS A 259 36.61 9.60 -11.20
CA LYS A 259 35.19 9.21 -11.38
C LYS A 259 34.97 8.25 -12.55
N GLY A 260 36.02 7.56 -12.96
CA GLY A 260 35.98 6.57 -14.02
C GLY A 260 35.43 5.23 -13.52
N LEU A 261 34.58 4.60 -14.30
CA LEU A 261 34.08 3.27 -14.03
C LEU A 261 34.55 2.29 -15.11
N TRP A 262 35.39 1.36 -14.71
CA TRP A 262 35.87 0.27 -15.56
C TRP A 262 34.94 -0.92 -15.43
N MET A 263 34.69 -1.59 -16.54
CA MET A 263 33.87 -2.80 -16.60
C MET A 263 34.49 -3.81 -17.55
N THR A 264 34.63 -5.05 -17.12
CA THR A 264 35.03 -6.17 -18.00
C THR A 264 33.79 -6.83 -18.57
N THR A 265 33.66 -6.90 -19.90
CA THR A 265 32.52 -7.55 -20.60
C THR A 265 32.51 -9.06 -20.41
N SER A 266 31.42 -9.72 -20.85
CA SER A 266 31.34 -11.19 -20.89
C SER A 266 32.39 -11.85 -21.80
N SER A 267 32.82 -11.13 -22.86
CA SER A 267 33.88 -11.57 -23.78
C SER A 267 35.30 -11.22 -23.31
N GLY A 268 35.47 -10.62 -22.11
CA GLY A 268 36.77 -10.27 -21.55
C GLY A 268 37.32 -8.89 -21.96
N LYS A 269 36.63 -8.14 -22.81
CA LYS A 269 37.02 -6.77 -23.17
C LYS A 269 36.80 -5.83 -22.00
N THR A 270 37.73 -4.91 -21.74
CA THR A 270 37.60 -3.90 -20.70
C THR A 270 37.03 -2.61 -21.30
N LEU A 271 35.93 -2.13 -20.76
CA LEU A 271 35.29 -0.88 -21.12
C LEU A 271 35.48 0.17 -20.02
N MET A 272 35.56 1.44 -20.41
CA MET A 272 35.73 2.53 -19.44
C MET A 272 34.67 3.62 -19.66
N PHE A 273 33.81 3.81 -18.68
CA PHE A 273 32.89 4.95 -18.64
C PHE A 273 33.59 6.14 -18.00
N PRO A 274 33.79 7.23 -18.74
CA PRO A 274 34.41 8.42 -18.19
C PRO A 274 33.43 9.18 -17.29
N ALA A 275 33.94 9.81 -16.23
CA ALA A 275 33.22 10.77 -15.38
C ALA A 275 31.81 10.32 -14.90
N VAL A 276 31.70 9.08 -14.41
CA VAL A 276 30.45 8.57 -13.80
C VAL A 276 30.19 9.26 -12.47
N THR A 277 29.23 10.16 -12.43
CA THR A 277 28.88 10.95 -11.25
C THR A 277 27.48 10.64 -10.76
N PHE A 278 27.30 10.67 -9.46
CA PHE A 278 26.04 10.39 -8.78
C PHE A 278 25.50 11.66 -8.14
N PRO A 279 24.42 12.28 -8.67
CA PRO A 279 23.84 13.51 -8.11
C PRO A 279 23.48 13.42 -6.63
N TYR A 280 23.17 12.19 -6.18
CA TYR A 280 22.86 11.88 -4.79
C TYR A 280 23.73 10.71 -4.33
N GLY A 281 24.41 10.89 -3.20
CA GLY A 281 25.18 9.83 -2.55
C GLY A 281 26.56 9.59 -3.12
N GLN A 282 27.15 10.53 -3.87
CA GLN A 282 28.52 10.45 -4.37
C GLN A 282 29.51 10.18 -3.22
N GLU A 283 29.47 10.99 -2.17
CA GLU A 283 30.34 10.86 -0.98
C GLU A 283 30.17 9.50 -0.29
N VAL A 284 28.93 8.97 -0.25
CA VAL A 284 28.65 7.66 0.36
C VAL A 284 29.29 6.54 -0.46
N ILE A 285 29.19 6.61 -1.78
CA ILE A 285 29.80 5.64 -2.69
C ILE A 285 31.32 5.68 -2.55
N GLU A 286 31.92 6.86 -2.61
CA GLU A 286 33.35 7.06 -2.49
C GLU A 286 33.87 6.55 -1.14
N LYS A 287 33.19 6.89 -0.04
CA LYS A 287 33.53 6.38 1.29
C LYS A 287 33.47 4.85 1.37
N VAL A 288 32.45 4.21 0.81
CA VAL A 288 32.32 2.74 0.82
C VAL A 288 33.43 2.11 -0.02
N ILE A 289 33.74 2.67 -1.18
CA ILE A 289 34.81 2.17 -2.06
C ILE A 289 36.18 2.33 -1.40
N THR A 290 36.49 3.50 -0.83
CA THR A 290 37.74 3.74 -0.11
C THR A 290 37.86 2.77 1.08
N THR A 291 36.80 2.59 1.86
CA THR A 291 36.77 1.60 2.95
C THR A 291 37.04 0.18 2.45
N GLN A 292 36.49 -0.20 1.29
CA GLN A 292 36.77 -1.51 0.69
C GLN A 292 38.22 -1.65 0.22
N LEU A 293 38.79 -0.62 -0.38
CA LEU A 293 40.17 -0.62 -0.86
C LEU A 293 41.15 -0.74 0.29
N GLN A 294 40.93 0.00 1.37
CA GLN A 294 41.79 0.03 2.57
C GLN A 294 41.62 -1.18 3.50
N CYS A 295 40.56 -1.97 3.29
CA CYS A 295 40.28 -3.13 4.13
C CYS A 295 41.36 -4.20 4.00
N LYS A 296 42.10 -4.49 5.06
CA LYS A 296 43.16 -5.53 5.10
C LYS A 296 42.55 -6.95 4.98
N ASN A 297 41.53 -7.25 5.77
CA ASN A 297 40.86 -8.55 5.75
C ASN A 297 39.49 -8.48 5.03
N LYS A 298 39.53 -8.45 3.70
CA LYS A 298 38.33 -8.33 2.86
C LYS A 298 37.34 -9.51 3.02
N LYS A 299 37.83 -10.72 3.30
CA LYS A 299 36.97 -11.90 3.52
C LYS A 299 36.02 -11.72 4.71
N LYS A 300 36.49 -11.09 5.81
CA LYS A 300 35.69 -10.85 7.02
C LYS A 300 34.94 -9.52 6.96
N HIS A 301 35.63 -8.43 6.64
CA HIS A 301 35.18 -7.05 6.82
C HIS A 301 34.91 -6.29 5.51
N GLY A 302 35.17 -6.91 4.36
CA GLY A 302 34.94 -6.28 3.06
C GLY A 302 33.48 -5.91 2.82
N LYS A 303 33.27 -4.89 1.99
CA LYS A 303 31.96 -4.38 1.57
C LYS A 303 31.63 -4.85 0.14
N PRO A 304 30.60 -5.65 -0.05
CA PRO A 304 30.15 -6.01 -1.41
C PRO A 304 29.50 -4.79 -2.07
N ILE A 305 29.92 -4.48 -3.29
CA ILE A 305 29.39 -3.37 -4.08
C ILE A 305 28.79 -3.95 -5.35
N ALA A 306 27.47 -3.89 -5.48
CA ALA A 306 26.80 -4.36 -6.68
C ALA A 306 26.58 -3.21 -7.67
N TRP A 307 26.73 -3.52 -8.95
CA TRP A 307 26.60 -2.56 -10.03
C TRP A 307 25.53 -3.00 -11.01
N ALA A 308 24.83 -2.03 -11.59
CA ALA A 308 23.94 -2.28 -12.71
C ALA A 308 24.09 -1.21 -13.77
N VAL A 309 23.90 -1.60 -15.02
CA VAL A 309 23.83 -0.69 -16.17
C VAL A 309 22.45 -0.86 -16.81
N GLU A 310 21.74 0.27 -16.97
CA GLU A 310 20.47 0.32 -17.70
C GLU A 310 20.65 1.02 -19.05
N ASP A 311 20.20 0.37 -20.13
CA ASP A 311 20.10 0.95 -21.46
C ASP A 311 18.73 1.62 -21.67
N HIS A 312 18.74 2.93 -21.90
CA HIS A 312 17.55 3.73 -22.18
C HIS A 312 17.43 4.13 -23.67
N GLY A 313 18.20 3.49 -24.53
CA GLY A 313 18.22 3.76 -25.96
C GLY A 313 19.29 4.79 -26.35
N GLU A 314 19.15 6.03 -25.97
CA GLU A 314 20.09 7.12 -26.27
C GLU A 314 21.20 7.27 -25.22
N TYR A 315 20.96 6.79 -23.99
CA TYR A 315 21.87 6.93 -22.86
C TYR A 315 21.83 5.73 -21.93
N TYR A 316 22.89 5.58 -21.17
CA TYR A 316 22.98 4.63 -20.06
C TYR A 316 22.76 5.32 -18.71
N ILE A 317 22.24 4.57 -17.74
CA ILE A 317 22.26 4.92 -16.32
C ILE A 317 22.99 3.80 -15.58
N VAL A 318 24.05 4.18 -14.87
CA VAL A 318 24.77 3.28 -13.97
C VAL A 318 24.16 3.37 -12.58
N LYS A 319 23.98 2.23 -11.93
CA LYS A 319 23.51 2.14 -10.55
C LYS A 319 24.58 1.51 -9.69
N CYS A 320 24.85 2.11 -8.55
CA CYS A 320 25.68 1.56 -7.51
C CYS A 320 24.82 1.14 -6.32
N LEU A 321 24.89 -0.13 -5.92
CA LEU A 321 24.15 -0.67 -4.79
C LEU A 321 25.14 -1.01 -3.67
N VAL A 322 25.05 -0.29 -2.58
CA VAL A 322 25.95 -0.42 -1.42
C VAL A 322 25.16 -0.64 -0.13
N ASP A 323 25.79 -1.31 0.81
CA ASP A 323 25.26 -1.45 2.16
C ASP A 323 25.74 -0.26 3.01
N VAL A 324 24.79 0.61 3.33
CA VAL A 324 25.05 1.82 4.12
C VAL A 324 24.63 1.55 5.55
N PRO A 325 25.47 1.87 6.55
CA PRO A 325 25.04 1.80 7.95
C PRO A 325 23.83 2.71 8.16
N GLU A 326 22.94 2.32 9.05
CA GLU A 326 21.83 3.17 9.47
C GLU A 326 22.40 4.38 10.22
N ASN A 327 21.85 5.56 9.98
CA ASN A 327 22.21 6.72 10.75
C ASN A 327 21.73 6.54 12.19
N PRO A 328 22.53 6.86 13.19
CA PRO A 328 22.06 6.84 14.57
C PRO A 328 20.95 7.88 14.73
N HIS A 329 19.88 7.49 15.41
CA HIS A 329 18.81 8.42 15.73
C HIS A 329 19.24 9.30 16.91
N THR A 330 19.15 10.61 16.72
CA THR A 330 19.48 11.59 17.76
C THR A 330 18.31 11.92 18.67
N ASN A 331 17.08 11.65 18.20
CA ASN A 331 15.83 11.99 18.87
C ASN A 331 14.92 10.77 19.07
N TYR A 332 15.44 9.59 19.32
CA TYR A 332 14.64 8.37 19.58
C TYR A 332 13.88 8.41 20.91
N SER A 333 14.31 9.26 21.84
CA SER A 333 13.65 9.44 23.13
C SER A 333 12.34 10.23 22.97
N THR A 334 11.34 9.82 23.73
CA THR A 334 10.06 10.53 23.85
C THR A 334 9.98 11.46 25.05
N SER A 335 11.11 11.68 25.76
CA SER A 335 11.18 12.50 26.97
C SER A 335 10.73 13.96 26.76
N ASP A 336 10.95 14.50 25.55
CA ASP A 336 10.52 15.85 25.18
C ASP A 336 9.15 15.87 24.48
N GLY A 337 8.56 14.70 24.32
CA GLY A 337 7.32 14.51 23.57
C GLY A 337 7.56 14.05 22.13
N VAL A 338 6.57 14.22 21.25
CA VAL A 338 6.59 13.72 19.87
C VAL A 338 5.89 14.67 18.91
N ILE A 339 6.18 14.50 17.62
CA ILE A 339 5.38 15.07 16.53
C ILE A 339 4.45 13.99 15.98
N GLY A 340 3.16 14.07 16.31
CA GLY A 340 2.14 13.19 15.72
C GLY A 340 1.78 13.66 14.31
N VAL A 341 1.58 12.71 13.37
CA VAL A 341 1.30 13.01 11.96
C VAL A 341 0.15 12.17 11.43
N ASP A 342 -0.84 12.84 10.83
CA ASP A 342 -1.95 12.24 10.09
C ASP A 342 -1.73 12.49 8.59
N CYS A 343 -1.53 11.39 7.83
CA CYS A 343 -1.28 11.45 6.38
C CYS A 343 -2.60 11.45 5.61
N ASN A 344 -2.85 12.51 4.85
CA ASN A 344 -4.06 12.68 4.04
C ASN A 344 -3.75 12.85 2.55
N LEU A 345 -4.79 12.80 1.72
CA LEU A 345 -4.65 12.87 0.27
C LEU A 345 -3.97 14.17 -0.21
N GLU A 346 -4.22 15.28 0.47
CA GLU A 346 -3.83 16.64 0.06
C GLU A 346 -2.96 17.36 1.10
N HIS A 347 -2.59 16.70 2.20
CA HIS A 347 -1.73 17.30 3.22
C HIS A 347 -1.18 16.28 4.22
N PHE A 348 -0.09 16.66 4.89
CA PHE A 348 0.34 16.09 6.16
C PHE A 348 -0.13 17.02 7.28
N ALA A 349 -1.08 16.57 8.10
CA ALA A 349 -1.40 17.27 9.34
C ALA A 349 -0.44 16.82 10.44
N TRP A 350 0.09 17.76 11.20
CA TRP A 350 1.00 17.47 12.29
C TRP A 350 0.55 18.15 13.59
N ALA A 351 0.92 17.58 14.72
CA ALA A 351 0.73 18.16 16.04
C ALA A 351 1.94 17.91 16.93
N ASN A 352 2.37 18.97 17.62
CA ASN A 352 3.43 18.91 18.61
C ASN A 352 2.82 18.54 19.97
N VAL A 353 3.25 17.41 20.51
CA VAL A 353 2.76 16.84 21.77
C VAL A 353 3.89 16.84 22.77
N THR A 354 3.65 17.35 23.99
CA THR A 354 4.62 17.29 25.08
C THR A 354 4.71 15.88 25.66
N LYS A 355 5.74 15.60 26.48
CA LYS A 355 5.88 14.32 27.19
C LYS A 355 4.65 13.93 28.00
N ASP A 356 3.99 14.93 28.60
CA ASP A 356 2.81 14.76 29.45
C ASP A 356 1.52 14.63 28.60
N GLY A 357 1.65 14.50 27.29
CA GLY A 357 0.52 14.36 26.37
C GLY A 357 -0.28 15.65 26.13
N ASN A 358 0.27 16.83 26.47
CA ASN A 358 -0.39 18.11 26.26
C ASN A 358 -0.15 18.65 24.84
N TYR A 359 -1.11 19.44 24.36
CA TYR A 359 -1.04 20.10 23.06
C TYR A 359 -0.14 21.35 23.14
N LYS A 360 0.81 21.48 22.22
CA LYS A 360 1.70 22.65 22.13
C LYS A 360 1.51 23.44 20.82
N GLY A 361 0.96 22.80 19.79
CA GLY A 361 0.70 23.44 18.51
C GLY A 361 0.45 22.39 17.41
N SER A 362 -0.10 22.82 16.31
CA SER A 362 -0.33 21.96 15.14
C SER A 362 -0.33 22.76 13.84
N GLY A 363 -0.26 22.08 12.72
CA GLY A 363 -0.34 22.67 11.40
C GLY A 363 -0.62 21.64 10.32
N ALA A 364 -0.63 22.11 9.07
CA ALA A 364 -0.80 21.26 7.91
C ALA A 364 0.17 21.68 6.81
N LEU A 365 0.84 20.71 6.22
CA LEU A 365 1.66 20.87 5.00
C LEU A 365 0.80 20.45 3.82
N VAL A 366 0.25 21.43 3.12
CA VAL A 366 -0.75 21.23 2.05
C VAL A 366 -0.07 21.02 0.71
N PHE A 367 -0.56 20.05 -0.07
CA PHE A 367 -0.10 19.76 -1.42
C PHE A 367 -1.24 19.24 -2.30
N SER A 368 -1.07 19.34 -3.64
CA SER A 368 -2.05 18.81 -4.58
C SER A 368 -1.43 17.77 -5.49
N ILE A 369 -2.05 16.58 -5.51
CA ILE A 369 -1.64 15.45 -6.36
C ILE A 369 -2.67 15.13 -7.46
N MET A 370 -3.76 15.88 -7.51
CA MET A 370 -4.81 15.69 -8.51
C MET A 370 -4.30 16.02 -9.92
N GLY A 371 -4.57 15.14 -10.89
CA GLY A 371 -4.16 15.35 -12.28
C GLY A 371 -2.65 15.20 -12.55
N LYS A 372 -1.85 14.85 -11.55
CA LYS A 372 -0.40 14.72 -11.70
C LYS A 372 0.02 13.30 -12.10
N SER A 373 1.13 13.20 -12.82
CA SER A 373 1.78 11.92 -13.12
C SER A 373 2.38 11.28 -11.87
N THR A 374 2.64 9.97 -11.92
CA THR A 374 3.22 9.22 -10.79
C THR A 374 4.56 9.80 -10.31
N GLY A 375 5.40 10.27 -11.23
CA GLY A 375 6.68 10.92 -10.90
C GLY A 375 6.50 12.27 -10.21
N GLN A 376 5.59 13.10 -10.71
CA GLN A 376 5.24 14.38 -10.08
C GLN A 376 4.66 14.20 -8.68
N ILE A 377 3.75 13.23 -8.51
CA ILE A 377 3.18 12.88 -7.18
C ILE A 377 4.30 12.49 -6.20
N THR A 378 5.23 11.65 -6.63
CA THR A 378 6.35 11.24 -5.79
C THR A 378 7.18 12.45 -5.38
N LYS A 379 7.53 13.32 -6.32
CA LYS A 379 8.33 14.52 -6.06
C LYS A 379 7.65 15.50 -5.10
N ILE A 380 6.35 15.74 -5.28
CA ILE A 380 5.55 16.60 -4.38
C ILE A 380 5.55 16.04 -2.96
N ILE A 381 5.27 14.75 -2.80
CA ILE A 381 5.25 14.08 -1.48
C ILE A 381 6.63 14.13 -0.82
N GLU A 382 7.71 13.92 -1.58
CA GLU A 382 9.08 13.98 -1.06
C GLU A 382 9.43 15.38 -0.53
N VAL A 383 9.02 16.44 -1.23
CA VAL A 383 9.27 17.83 -0.78
C VAL A 383 8.56 18.11 0.55
N GLU A 384 7.32 17.71 0.69
CA GLU A 384 6.57 17.95 1.93
C GLU A 384 7.02 17.03 3.08
N ALA A 385 7.48 15.81 2.75
CA ALA A 385 8.12 14.94 3.74
C ALA A 385 9.44 15.52 4.25
N ILE A 386 10.21 16.22 3.41
CA ILE A 386 11.41 16.96 3.83
C ILE A 386 11.03 18.03 4.85
N ARG A 387 10.03 18.88 4.54
CA ARG A 387 9.56 19.94 5.45
C ARG A 387 9.08 19.39 6.79
N LEU A 388 8.37 18.25 6.76
CA LEU A 388 7.87 17.60 7.97
C LEU A 388 9.00 17.08 8.86
N VAL A 389 9.99 16.42 8.26
CA VAL A 389 11.13 15.86 9.02
C VAL A 389 12.03 16.98 9.54
N ASP A 390 12.26 18.02 8.74
CA ASP A 390 13.04 19.20 9.16
C ASP A 390 12.33 19.97 10.30
N LEU A 391 11.00 19.93 10.35
CA LEU A 391 10.21 20.46 11.48
C LEU A 391 10.42 19.60 12.73
N ALA A 392 10.35 18.28 12.63
CA ALA A 392 10.58 17.37 13.75
C ALA A 392 12.01 17.47 14.30
N GLU A 393 13.00 17.64 13.40
CA GLU A 393 14.39 17.88 13.76
C GLU A 393 14.57 19.18 14.55
N ARG A 394 13.94 20.28 14.09
CA ARG A 394 13.97 21.58 14.83
C ARG A 394 13.40 21.49 16.24
N TYR A 395 12.38 20.64 16.43
CA TYR A 395 11.83 20.39 17.77
C TYR A 395 12.61 19.33 18.55
N ASN A 396 13.60 18.70 17.95
CA ASN A 396 14.34 17.55 18.48
C ASN A 396 13.41 16.43 18.99
N LYS A 397 12.35 16.12 18.23
CA LYS A 397 11.32 15.15 18.60
C LYS A 397 11.18 14.05 17.55
N PRO A 398 10.93 12.80 17.98
CA PRO A 398 10.58 11.74 17.07
C PRO A 398 9.19 11.98 16.44
N ILE A 399 8.99 11.40 15.27
CA ILE A 399 7.73 11.42 14.55
C ILE A 399 6.91 10.19 14.91
N VAL A 400 5.60 10.34 15.07
CA VAL A 400 4.64 9.24 15.23
C VAL A 400 3.64 9.26 14.09
N ILE A 401 3.54 8.14 13.34
CA ILE A 401 2.59 7.97 12.24
C ILE A 401 1.68 6.77 12.49
N GLU A 402 0.59 6.66 11.75
CA GLU A 402 -0.26 5.47 11.77
C GLU A 402 0.33 4.32 10.97
N LYS A 403 0.18 3.08 11.47
CA LYS A 403 0.45 1.85 10.71
C LYS A 403 -0.79 1.43 9.94
N LEU A 404 -0.99 1.95 8.74
CA LEU A 404 -2.13 1.58 7.90
C LEU A 404 -1.85 0.32 7.07
N ASP A 405 -2.69 -0.70 7.22
CA ASP A 405 -2.72 -1.86 6.32
C ASP A 405 -3.61 -1.54 5.11
N THR A 406 -2.99 -1.11 4.02
CA THR A 406 -3.69 -0.78 2.77
C THR A 406 -4.12 -2.02 1.97
N THR A 407 -3.67 -3.22 2.34
CA THR A 407 -4.01 -4.47 1.62
C THR A 407 -5.48 -4.80 1.70
N GLN A 408 -6.13 -4.50 2.83
CA GLN A 408 -7.56 -4.72 3.03
C GLN A 408 -8.44 -3.68 2.31
N SER A 409 -8.00 -2.45 2.14
CA SER A 409 -8.76 -1.40 1.46
C SER A 409 -8.91 -1.68 -0.04
N LYS A 410 -7.90 -2.24 -0.68
CA LYS A 410 -7.92 -2.66 -2.10
C LYS A 410 -8.93 -3.77 -2.41
N THR A 411 -9.40 -4.50 -1.39
CA THR A 411 -10.37 -5.61 -1.59
C THR A 411 -11.82 -5.16 -1.77
N GLY A 412 -12.15 -3.93 -1.37
CA GLY A 412 -13.50 -3.36 -1.41
C GLY A 412 -13.84 -2.49 -2.63
N ASN A 413 -12.83 -2.10 -3.41
CA ASN A 413 -12.93 -1.03 -4.41
C ASN A 413 -13.84 -1.30 -5.64
N ARG A 414 -14.35 -2.53 -5.81
CA ARG A 414 -15.28 -2.84 -6.93
C ARG A 414 -16.75 -2.54 -6.63
N TYR A 415 -17.09 -2.28 -5.37
CA TYR A 415 -18.48 -2.06 -4.92
C TYR A 415 -18.52 -0.88 -3.97
N GLY A 416 -19.23 0.16 -4.36
CA GLY A 416 -19.39 1.37 -3.60
C GLY A 416 -19.46 2.61 -4.49
N ASN A 417 -19.49 3.77 -3.89
CA ASN A 417 -19.48 5.03 -4.61
C ASN A 417 -18.20 5.15 -5.47
N LYS A 418 -18.37 5.31 -6.79
CA LYS A 418 -17.27 5.44 -7.76
C LYS A 418 -16.31 6.57 -7.40
N HIS A 419 -16.82 7.69 -6.89
CA HIS A 419 -16.01 8.82 -6.44
C HIS A 419 -15.14 8.46 -5.24
N ALA A 420 -15.73 7.86 -4.20
CA ALA A 420 -14.98 7.41 -3.02
C ALA A 420 -13.92 6.34 -3.35
N ASN A 421 -14.23 5.43 -4.30
CA ASN A 421 -13.26 4.42 -4.75
C ASN A 421 -12.10 5.07 -5.53
N ARG A 422 -12.38 6.09 -6.36
CA ARG A 422 -11.35 6.86 -7.08
C ARG A 422 -10.46 7.63 -6.09
N MET A 423 -11.04 8.32 -5.12
CA MET A 423 -10.29 9.02 -4.07
C MET A 423 -9.38 8.07 -3.29
N ARG A 424 -9.89 6.91 -2.86
CA ARG A 424 -9.08 5.89 -2.16
C ARG A 424 -7.96 5.30 -3.02
N SER A 425 -8.17 5.13 -4.33
CA SER A 425 -7.14 4.63 -5.23
C SER A 425 -6.04 5.66 -5.52
N MET A 426 -6.33 6.95 -5.36
CA MET A 426 -5.38 8.06 -5.48
C MET A 426 -4.56 8.28 -4.22
N PHE A 427 -4.96 7.70 -3.08
CA PHE A 427 -4.26 7.86 -1.83
C PHE A 427 -2.91 7.14 -1.87
N ALA A 428 -1.85 7.92 -1.95
CA ALA A 428 -0.48 7.44 -2.10
C ALA A 428 0.18 7.16 -0.74
N TYR A 429 -0.56 6.56 0.20
CA TYR A 429 -0.11 6.36 1.59
C TYR A 429 1.25 5.67 1.69
N GLU A 430 1.47 4.59 0.92
CA GLU A 430 2.76 3.88 0.90
C GLU A 430 3.92 4.80 0.47
N LYS A 431 3.65 5.72 -0.50
CA LYS A 431 4.65 6.70 -0.93
C LYS A 431 4.91 7.76 0.14
N MET A 432 3.84 8.23 0.82
CA MET A 432 3.94 9.20 1.91
C MET A 432 4.76 8.63 3.07
N THR A 433 4.40 7.45 3.54
CA THR A 433 5.13 6.75 4.61
C THR A 433 6.59 6.50 4.21
N SER A 434 6.84 6.01 3.00
CA SER A 434 8.20 5.76 2.50
C SER A 434 9.02 7.05 2.39
N ALA A 435 8.43 8.15 1.95
CA ALA A 435 9.11 9.43 1.85
C ALA A 435 9.51 9.97 3.24
N ILE A 436 8.59 9.89 4.22
CA ILE A 436 8.87 10.28 5.61
C ILE A 436 9.99 9.41 6.19
N LEU A 437 9.89 8.08 6.08
CA LEU A 437 10.88 7.15 6.61
C LEU A 437 12.27 7.35 5.97
N ASN A 438 12.33 7.52 4.64
CA ASN A 438 13.58 7.73 3.92
C ASN A 438 14.25 9.06 4.30
N ARG A 439 13.48 10.13 4.47
CA ARG A 439 14.01 11.42 4.91
C ARG A 439 14.46 11.37 6.36
N ALA A 440 13.64 10.78 7.22
CA ALA A 440 13.91 10.62 8.65
C ALA A 440 15.21 9.82 8.89
N ASP A 441 15.41 8.72 8.17
CA ASP A 441 16.65 7.93 8.22
C ASP A 441 17.89 8.76 7.81
N LYS A 442 17.77 9.63 6.79
CA LYS A 442 18.86 10.51 6.37
C LYS A 442 19.22 11.56 7.42
N ARG A 443 18.23 12.03 8.18
CA ARG A 443 18.42 13.09 9.19
C ARG A 443 18.60 12.55 10.62
N GLY A 444 18.52 11.23 10.80
CA GLY A 444 18.60 10.61 12.14
C GLY A 444 17.38 10.91 13.01
N VAL A 445 16.20 11.17 12.40
CA VAL A 445 14.94 11.37 13.10
C VAL A 445 14.23 10.03 13.27
N ALA A 446 13.90 9.65 14.51
CA ALA A 446 13.19 8.42 14.79
C ALA A 446 11.72 8.51 14.35
N VAL A 447 11.18 7.41 13.81
CA VAL A 447 9.76 7.33 13.40
C VAL A 447 9.11 6.11 14.03
N PHE A 448 8.09 6.34 14.86
CA PHE A 448 7.29 5.30 15.49
C PHE A 448 5.97 5.10 14.75
N GLN A 449 5.47 3.87 14.74
CA GLN A 449 4.20 3.53 14.12
C GLN A 449 3.20 3.03 15.15
N VAL A 450 1.97 3.59 15.13
CA VAL A 450 0.90 3.25 16.06
C VAL A 450 -0.33 2.67 15.34
N ASN A 451 -1.18 1.96 16.09
CA ASN A 451 -2.43 1.42 15.56
C ASN A 451 -3.40 2.57 15.19
N PRO A 452 -4.00 2.58 13.98
CA PRO A 452 -4.88 3.65 13.49
C PRO A 452 -6.31 3.62 14.06
N ALA A 453 -6.68 2.63 14.89
CA ALA A 453 -8.07 2.46 15.33
C ALA A 453 -8.59 3.67 16.10
N TYR A 454 -9.63 4.30 15.58
CA TYR A 454 -10.38 5.42 16.20
C TYR A 454 -9.58 6.70 16.51
N THR A 455 -8.41 6.93 15.90
CA THR A 455 -7.61 8.14 16.08
C THR A 455 -8.38 9.40 15.62
N SER A 456 -8.94 9.37 14.41
CA SER A 456 -9.71 10.49 13.87
C SER A 456 -10.98 10.78 14.67
N ILE A 457 -11.68 9.74 15.19
CA ILE A 457 -12.90 9.92 15.96
C ILE A 457 -12.59 10.48 17.34
N SER A 458 -11.61 9.91 18.03
CA SER A 458 -11.21 10.40 19.34
C SER A 458 -10.62 11.82 19.27
N GLY A 459 -9.83 12.10 18.24
CA GLY A 459 -9.33 13.45 17.97
C GLY A 459 -10.45 14.45 17.76
N LYS A 460 -11.38 14.14 16.86
CA LYS A 460 -12.54 14.98 16.55
C LYS A 460 -13.38 15.27 17.80
N MET A 461 -13.71 14.24 18.57
CA MET A 461 -14.61 14.36 19.72
C MET A 461 -13.97 15.03 20.94
N LYS A 462 -12.67 14.91 21.14
CA LYS A 462 -11.99 15.43 22.33
C LYS A 462 -11.27 16.75 22.10
N TYR A 463 -10.65 16.93 20.94
CA TYR A 463 -9.61 17.93 20.77
C TYR A 463 -9.89 18.98 19.69
N MET A 464 -10.69 18.63 18.67
CA MET A 464 -10.97 19.54 17.57
C MET A 464 -11.52 20.89 18.04
N ARG A 465 -12.55 20.86 18.87
CA ARG A 465 -13.15 22.10 19.42
C ARG A 465 -12.32 22.69 20.56
N LYS A 466 -11.82 21.82 21.47
CA LYS A 466 -11.05 22.28 22.64
C LYS A 466 -9.86 23.16 22.25
N PHE A 467 -9.24 22.90 21.10
CA PHE A 467 -8.06 23.62 20.62
C PHE A 467 -8.33 24.46 19.35
N GLY A 468 -9.55 24.51 18.83
CA GLY A 468 -9.88 25.24 17.60
C GLY A 468 -9.13 24.73 16.36
N ILE A 469 -8.84 23.44 16.27
CA ILE A 469 -8.03 22.82 15.21
C ILE A 469 -8.87 21.95 14.29
N SER A 470 -8.33 21.65 13.09
CA SER A 470 -9.00 20.78 12.13
C SER A 470 -9.12 19.34 12.63
N ILE A 471 -10.02 18.56 12.01
CA ILE A 471 -10.17 17.13 12.29
C ILE A 471 -8.87 16.37 12.08
N HIS A 472 -8.06 16.75 11.09
CA HIS A 472 -6.79 16.10 10.76
C HIS A 472 -5.67 16.46 11.74
N GLN A 473 -5.63 17.72 12.19
CA GLN A 473 -4.71 18.13 13.25
C GLN A 473 -5.05 17.50 14.59
N SER A 474 -6.35 17.34 14.90
CA SER A 474 -6.79 16.63 16.11
C SER A 474 -6.51 15.12 16.05
N ALA A 475 -6.59 14.52 14.85
CA ALA A 475 -6.14 13.15 14.63
C ALA A 475 -4.63 13.02 14.82
N ALA A 476 -3.83 13.93 14.24
CA ALA A 476 -2.39 13.98 14.43
C ALA A 476 -2.00 14.10 15.91
N PHE A 477 -2.70 14.93 16.67
CA PHE A 477 -2.51 15.05 18.12
C PHE A 477 -2.81 13.73 18.85
N THR A 478 -3.91 13.06 18.51
CA THR A 478 -4.26 11.75 19.07
C THR A 478 -3.24 10.67 18.72
N ILE A 479 -2.68 10.69 17.49
CA ILE A 479 -1.62 9.80 17.03
C ILE A 479 -0.36 10.01 17.89
N GLY A 480 0.03 11.27 18.10
CA GLY A 480 1.18 11.61 18.95
C GLY A 480 0.99 11.12 20.39
N ARG A 481 -0.17 11.40 21.00
CA ARG A 481 -0.49 10.91 22.36
C ARG A 481 -0.44 9.38 22.45
N ARG A 482 -0.94 8.69 21.43
CA ARG A 482 -0.85 7.22 21.35
C ARG A 482 0.58 6.72 21.24
N GLY A 483 1.45 7.44 20.54
CA GLY A 483 2.89 7.18 20.50
C GLY A 483 3.57 7.28 21.87
N LEU A 484 3.08 8.15 22.73
CA LEU A 484 3.49 8.28 24.12
C LEU A 484 2.82 7.28 25.08
N GLY A 485 1.99 6.35 24.59
CA GLY A 485 1.31 5.34 25.38
C GLY A 485 -0.04 5.76 25.98
N TYR A 486 -0.50 6.97 25.75
CA TYR A 486 -1.80 7.43 26.27
C TYR A 486 -2.97 6.70 25.64
N LYS A 487 -3.91 6.25 26.49
CA LYS A 487 -5.17 5.61 26.08
C LYS A 487 -6.27 6.66 26.06
N GLU A 488 -6.87 6.89 24.90
CA GLU A 488 -7.96 7.87 24.77
C GLU A 488 -9.26 7.28 25.34
N LYS A 489 -9.65 7.74 26.53
CA LYS A 489 -10.96 7.44 27.13
C LYS A 489 -12.02 8.36 26.53
N VAL A 490 -13.26 7.87 26.47
CA VAL A 490 -14.41 8.67 26.05
C VAL A 490 -14.71 9.73 27.12
N PRO A 491 -14.99 10.98 26.74
CA PRO A 491 -15.39 12.03 27.67
C PRO A 491 -16.61 11.64 28.50
N GLY A 492 -16.69 12.12 29.75
CA GLY A 492 -17.79 11.83 30.68
C GLY A 492 -19.16 12.14 30.11
N VAL A 493 -19.30 13.27 29.40
CA VAL A 493 -20.52 13.70 28.70
C VAL A 493 -21.07 12.68 27.70
N LEU A 494 -20.20 11.86 27.11
CA LEU A 494 -20.57 10.83 26.12
C LEU A 494 -20.74 9.43 26.74
N GLN A 495 -20.45 9.26 28.02
CA GLN A 495 -20.61 7.99 28.74
C GLN A 495 -22.05 7.44 28.72
N PRO A 496 -23.12 8.25 28.82
CA PRO A 496 -24.51 7.75 28.76
C PRO A 496 -24.83 7.04 27.42
N TYR A 497 -24.11 7.35 26.35
CA TYR A 497 -24.32 6.73 25.04
C TYR A 497 -23.59 5.39 24.85
N ILE A 498 -22.88 4.92 25.88
CA ILE A 498 -22.14 3.67 25.87
C ILE A 498 -22.89 2.61 26.69
N PRO A 499 -23.59 1.64 26.05
CA PRO A 499 -24.39 0.65 26.79
C PRO A 499 -23.52 -0.38 27.53
N LYS A 500 -22.32 -0.69 27.03
CA LYS A 500 -21.40 -1.66 27.64
C LYS A 500 -20.21 -0.91 28.24
N LYS A 501 -20.30 -0.57 29.54
CA LYS A 501 -19.29 0.22 30.25
C LYS A 501 -18.00 -0.56 30.53
N ASP A 502 -18.11 -1.88 30.79
CA ASP A 502 -16.98 -2.75 31.17
C ASP A 502 -16.16 -3.28 29.98
N ALA A 503 -16.27 -2.64 28.83
CA ALA A 503 -15.56 -3.05 27.64
C ALA A 503 -14.25 -2.28 27.46
N HIS A 504 -13.32 -2.85 26.68
CA HIS A 504 -12.07 -2.20 26.28
C HIS A 504 -12.36 -0.83 25.64
N HIS A 505 -11.54 0.20 25.89
CA HIS A 505 -11.73 1.58 25.42
C HIS A 505 -11.98 1.71 23.90
N TRP A 506 -11.45 0.83 23.08
CA TRP A 506 -11.76 0.82 21.63
C TRP A 506 -13.20 0.37 21.34
N SER A 507 -13.75 -0.51 22.19
CA SER A 507 -15.16 -0.91 22.09
C SER A 507 -16.09 0.28 22.40
N HIS A 508 -15.71 1.17 23.32
CA HIS A 508 -16.45 2.40 23.60
C HIS A 508 -16.49 3.32 22.39
N TRP A 509 -15.33 3.56 21.75
CA TRP A 509 -15.26 4.34 20.51
C TRP A 509 -16.04 3.69 19.36
N HIS A 510 -16.02 2.35 19.27
CA HIS A 510 -16.81 1.60 18.28
C HIS A 510 -18.32 1.80 18.50
N GLN A 511 -18.78 1.72 19.76
CA GLN A 511 -20.18 1.91 20.12
C GLN A 511 -20.65 3.33 19.80
N LEU A 512 -19.85 4.34 20.14
CA LEU A 512 -20.10 5.73 19.81
C LEU A 512 -20.17 5.94 18.29
N ASN A 513 -19.18 5.44 17.54
CA ASN A 513 -19.17 5.58 16.08
C ASN A 513 -20.40 4.96 15.39
N ASN A 514 -20.96 3.89 15.97
CA ASN A 514 -22.17 3.25 15.42
C ASN A 514 -23.48 3.96 15.83
N ARG A 515 -23.47 4.64 16.96
CA ARG A 515 -24.65 5.35 17.49
C ARG A 515 -24.72 6.79 17.04
N LEU A 516 -23.59 7.47 17.03
CA LEU A 516 -23.46 8.86 16.62
C LEU A 516 -23.15 8.91 15.13
N ASP A 517 -24.16 8.81 14.26
CA ASP A 517 -24.04 9.08 12.82
C ASP A 517 -24.00 10.60 12.57
N ILE A 518 -23.09 11.29 13.30
CA ILE A 518 -23.06 12.74 13.38
C ILE A 518 -22.05 13.28 12.36
N ARG A 519 -22.54 14.14 11.48
CA ARG A 519 -21.72 14.89 10.52
C ARG A 519 -20.83 15.91 11.26
N THR A 520 -19.78 16.41 10.61
CA THR A 520 -18.76 17.28 11.23
C THR A 520 -19.35 18.51 11.93
N HIS A 521 -20.35 19.16 11.33
CA HIS A 521 -20.97 20.37 11.87
C HIS A 521 -21.82 20.13 13.13
N HIS A 522 -22.37 18.93 13.34
CA HIS A 522 -23.13 18.60 14.55
C HIS A 522 -22.27 18.52 15.82
N PHE A 523 -20.95 18.26 15.67
CA PHE A 523 -20.05 18.20 16.82
C PHE A 523 -19.76 19.56 17.46
N TYR A 524 -19.87 20.66 16.73
CA TYR A 524 -19.75 21.99 17.32
C TYR A 524 -20.92 22.35 18.24
N GLN A 525 -22.10 21.77 18.02
CA GLN A 525 -23.28 21.96 18.85
C GLN A 525 -23.27 21.07 20.09
N LEU A 526 -22.59 19.93 20.07
CA LEU A 526 -22.50 18.97 21.17
C LEU A 526 -21.62 19.43 22.35
N TYR A 527 -20.82 20.44 22.18
CA TYR A 527 -19.77 20.83 23.10
C TYR A 527 -19.87 22.31 23.45
N ASP A 528 -21.07 22.86 23.68
CA ASP A 528 -21.14 24.18 24.31
C ASP A 528 -20.79 24.04 25.79
N VAL A 529 -19.54 24.39 26.08
CA VAL A 529 -18.90 24.19 27.38
C VAL A 529 -19.59 25.01 28.46
N ASP A 530 -20.30 26.08 28.08
CA ASP A 530 -20.96 26.99 29.00
C ASP A 530 -22.35 26.53 29.42
N GLN A 531 -22.97 25.55 28.74
CA GLN A 531 -24.30 25.03 29.12
C GLN A 531 -24.47 23.51 28.87
N PRO A 532 -23.78 22.62 29.61
CA PRO A 532 -23.80 21.19 29.34
C PRO A 532 -25.17 20.51 29.52
N LYS A 533 -26.11 21.09 30.29
CA LYS A 533 -27.44 20.50 30.53
C LYS A 533 -28.44 20.76 29.40
N GLU A 534 -28.42 21.93 28.79
CA GLU A 534 -29.30 22.27 27.66
C GLU A 534 -28.83 21.56 26.37
N VAL A 535 -27.54 21.45 26.17
CA VAL A 535 -26.96 20.72 25.05
C VAL A 535 -27.34 19.24 25.12
N LEU A 536 -27.33 18.62 26.31
CA LEU A 536 -27.81 17.26 26.52
C LEU A 536 -29.30 17.08 26.23
N GLN A 537 -30.13 18.12 26.44
CA GLN A 537 -31.54 18.11 26.07
C GLN A 537 -31.74 18.27 24.55
N ILE A 538 -31.02 19.17 23.93
CA ILE A 538 -31.00 19.33 22.45
C ILE A 538 -30.47 18.07 21.79
N GLU A 539 -29.45 17.43 22.35
CA GLU A 539 -28.96 16.14 21.88
C GLU A 539 -29.94 14.99 22.06
N ARG A 540 -30.65 14.95 23.20
CA ARG A 540 -31.75 13.99 23.39
C ARG A 540 -32.85 14.21 22.36
N LEU A 541 -33.20 15.47 22.07
CA LEU A 541 -34.16 15.82 21.02
C LEU A 541 -33.62 15.50 19.62
N HIS A 542 -32.37 15.83 19.31
CA HIS A 542 -31.73 15.46 18.02
C HIS A 542 -31.43 13.97 17.91
N LEU A 543 -31.10 13.28 18.99
CA LEU A 543 -31.00 11.83 19.00
C LEU A 543 -32.39 11.18 18.89
N PHE A 544 -33.39 11.73 19.50
CA PHE A 544 -34.78 11.32 19.37
C PHE A 544 -35.34 11.65 17.99
N GLU A 545 -35.00 12.81 17.42
CA GLU A 545 -35.30 13.17 16.03
C GLU A 545 -34.44 12.38 15.03
N ASN A 546 -33.18 12.09 15.32
CA ASN A 546 -32.34 11.21 14.50
C ASN A 546 -32.69 9.74 14.71
N GLU A 547 -33.19 9.32 15.87
CA GLU A 547 -33.84 8.02 16.03
C GLU A 547 -35.22 7.99 15.40
N LYS A 548 -36.02 9.07 15.47
CA LYS A 548 -37.23 9.24 14.64
C LYS A 548 -36.89 9.34 13.16
N LYS A 549 -35.86 10.05 12.75
CA LYS A 549 -35.33 10.08 11.37
C LYS A 549 -34.64 8.79 10.97
N LYS A 550 -34.00 8.07 11.89
CA LYS A 550 -33.52 6.70 11.70
C LYS A 550 -34.64 5.70 11.73
N LEU A 551 -35.63 5.85 12.56
CA LEU A 551 -36.89 5.12 12.51
C LEU A 551 -37.66 5.48 11.22
N ALA A 552 -37.81 6.73 10.86
CA ALA A 552 -38.39 7.16 9.59
C ALA A 552 -37.54 6.74 8.36
N LYS A 553 -36.19 6.80 8.42
CA LYS A 553 -35.29 6.19 7.40
C LYS A 553 -35.21 4.67 7.46
N ARG A 554 -35.71 4.07 8.51
CA ARG A 554 -35.87 2.62 8.67
C ARG A 554 -37.23 2.17 8.15
N PHE A 555 -38.14 3.10 8.02
CA PHE A 555 -39.49 2.90 7.56
C PHE A 555 -39.78 3.58 6.19
N ALA A 556 -38.84 4.36 5.59
CA ALA A 556 -38.95 4.86 4.21
C ALA A 556 -38.19 3.98 3.16
#